data_574a97b6bdf3c03b1825a20e7db4798b
#
_entry.id   574a97b6bdf3c03b1825a20e7db4798b
#
_cell.length_a   1.000
_cell.length_b   1.000
_cell.length_c   1.000
_cell.angle_alpha   90.00
_cell.angle_beta   90.00
_cell.angle_gamma   90.00
#
_symmetry.space_group_name_H-M   'P 1'
#
loop_
_entity.id
_entity.type
_entity.pdbx_description
1 polymer ?
#
loop_
_entity_poly.entity_id
_entity_poly.type
_entity_poly.pdbx_seq_one_letter_code
_entity_poly.pdbx_strand_id
1 'polypeptide(L)'
;LYTYGTSYHALKDRANLQPGETLLVLGAAGGVGLAAVELGKVMGAKVIAAASSEEKLALCREKGADLTINYETEDLKTRIKELTDGKGVDVVYDPVGGKFTESALRGMAWKGRYLIVGFANGEIPQIPMNLPLLKGCSIMGVFWGQFSKVEAKASFQNIRQLVAWIQEGKIKQHIGRTYSLEEAPEALQAILDRKMLGKGVVVI
;
A
#
# COMPACT_ATOMS: atom_id res chain seq x y z
N LEU A 1 14.95 1.76 2.21
CA LEU A 1 14.87 0.30 2.06
C LEU A 1 13.62 -0.29 2.73
N TYR A 2 13.27 0.13 3.96
CA TYR A 2 12.13 -0.41 4.72
C TYR A 2 10.81 -0.39 3.95
N THR A 3 10.42 0.75 3.37
CA THR A 3 9.13 0.90 2.67
C THR A 3 9.02 0.01 1.45
N TYR A 4 10.01 0.06 0.56
CA TYR A 4 10.02 -0.79 -0.64
C TYR A 4 10.23 -2.27 -0.32
N GLY A 5 11.07 -2.60 0.67
CA GLY A 5 11.25 -3.98 1.12
C GLY A 5 9.97 -4.59 1.66
N THR A 6 9.25 -3.85 2.52
CA THR A 6 7.95 -4.28 3.04
C THR A 6 6.93 -4.45 1.90
N SER A 7 6.79 -3.46 1.03
CA SER A 7 5.78 -3.48 -0.03
C SER A 7 6.10 -4.54 -1.09
N TYR A 8 7.38 -4.73 -1.44
CA TYR A 8 7.75 -5.77 -2.40
C TYR A 8 7.54 -7.18 -1.84
N HIS A 9 7.94 -7.42 -0.58
CA HIS A 9 7.61 -8.68 0.10
C HIS A 9 6.10 -8.93 0.13
N ALA A 10 5.31 -7.92 0.46
CA ALA A 10 3.86 -8.03 0.49
C ALA A 10 3.29 -8.44 -0.88
N LEU A 11 3.66 -7.73 -1.93
CA LEU A 11 3.09 -7.93 -3.26
C LEU A 11 3.63 -9.20 -3.93
N LYS A 12 4.96 -9.43 -3.86
CA LYS A 12 5.61 -10.57 -4.50
C LYS A 12 5.43 -11.87 -3.70
N ASP A 13 5.89 -11.88 -2.45
CA ASP A 13 6.04 -13.14 -1.71
C ASP A 13 4.74 -13.53 -1.00
N ARG A 14 3.94 -12.56 -0.53
CA ARG A 14 2.68 -12.86 0.17
C ARG A 14 1.49 -12.94 -0.78
N ALA A 15 1.28 -11.92 -1.61
CA ALA A 15 0.15 -11.91 -2.54
C ALA A 15 0.41 -12.69 -3.83
N ASN A 16 1.67 -12.90 -4.21
CA ASN A 16 2.03 -13.43 -5.53
C ASN A 16 1.29 -12.64 -6.64
N LEU A 17 1.39 -11.30 -6.58
CA LEU A 17 0.71 -10.38 -7.49
C LEU A 17 1.09 -10.69 -8.95
N GLN A 18 0.10 -10.90 -9.79
CA GLN A 18 0.30 -11.19 -11.21
C GLN A 18 0.05 -9.97 -12.10
N PRO A 19 0.73 -9.87 -13.25
CA PRO A 19 0.41 -8.85 -14.25
C PRO A 19 -1.07 -8.92 -14.66
N GLY A 20 -1.71 -7.75 -14.79
CA GLY A 20 -3.12 -7.62 -15.15
C GLY A 20 -4.11 -7.72 -13.97
N GLU A 21 -3.67 -8.14 -12.79
CA GLU A 21 -4.51 -8.10 -11.58
C GLU A 21 -4.76 -6.66 -11.11
N THR A 22 -5.87 -6.45 -10.43
CA THR A 22 -6.23 -5.16 -9.84
C THR A 22 -5.79 -5.11 -8.39
N LEU A 23 -4.88 -4.18 -8.09
CA LEU A 23 -4.35 -3.89 -6.75
C LEU A 23 -5.00 -2.63 -6.17
N LEU A 24 -5.68 -2.76 -5.03
CA LEU A 24 -6.11 -1.63 -4.20
C LEU A 24 -5.06 -1.33 -3.14
N VAL A 25 -4.61 -0.08 -3.06
CA VAL A 25 -3.68 0.38 -2.01
C VAL A 25 -4.41 1.39 -1.12
N LEU A 26 -4.62 1.05 0.15
CA LEU A 26 -5.13 1.98 1.15
C LEU A 26 -3.97 2.84 1.70
N GLY A 27 -4.26 4.09 2.09
CA GLY A 27 -3.23 5.01 2.55
C GLY A 27 -2.10 5.22 1.54
N ALA A 28 -2.47 5.25 0.25
CA ALA A 28 -1.58 5.15 -0.90
C ALA A 28 -0.49 6.24 -0.98
N ALA A 29 -0.73 7.43 -0.42
CA ALA A 29 0.24 8.52 -0.42
C ALA A 29 1.25 8.46 0.75
N GLY A 30 1.10 7.52 1.68
CA GLY A 30 2.06 7.28 2.75
C GLY A 30 3.31 6.53 2.27
N GLY A 31 4.35 6.45 3.11
CA GLY A 31 5.63 5.88 2.71
C GLY A 31 5.58 4.46 2.16
N VAL A 32 4.86 3.53 2.80
CA VAL A 32 4.70 2.14 2.31
C VAL A 32 3.63 2.04 1.22
N GLY A 33 2.56 2.87 1.31
CA GLY A 33 1.51 2.90 0.31
C GLY A 33 2.03 3.36 -1.06
N LEU A 34 2.78 4.47 -1.08
CA LEU A 34 3.34 4.99 -2.33
C LEU A 34 4.34 4.03 -2.97
N ALA A 35 5.14 3.34 -2.14
CA ALA A 35 6.00 2.26 -2.62
C ALA A 35 5.19 1.10 -3.23
N ALA A 36 4.03 0.75 -2.63
CA ALA A 36 3.16 -0.28 -3.18
C ALA A 36 2.51 0.14 -4.50
N VAL A 37 2.15 1.43 -4.67
CA VAL A 37 1.66 1.97 -5.94
C VAL A 37 2.71 1.81 -7.04
N GLU A 38 3.93 2.31 -6.83
CA GLU A 38 5.00 2.19 -7.83
C GLU A 38 5.33 0.74 -8.15
N LEU A 39 5.50 -0.10 -7.13
CA LEU A 39 5.82 -1.52 -7.32
C LEU A 39 4.69 -2.27 -8.03
N GLY A 40 3.43 -2.00 -7.69
CA GLY A 40 2.28 -2.57 -8.40
C GLY A 40 2.33 -2.28 -9.89
N LYS A 41 2.67 -1.05 -10.27
CA LYS A 41 2.85 -0.68 -11.70
C LYS A 41 4.03 -1.40 -12.35
N VAL A 42 5.17 -1.44 -11.69
CA VAL A 42 6.36 -2.15 -12.22
C VAL A 42 6.09 -3.64 -12.39
N MET A 43 5.25 -4.23 -11.52
CA MET A 43 4.82 -5.62 -11.59
C MET A 43 3.67 -5.87 -12.59
N GLY A 44 3.17 -4.82 -13.27
CA GLY A 44 2.15 -4.93 -14.32
C GLY A 44 0.70 -4.97 -13.83
N ALA A 45 0.43 -4.60 -12.58
CA ALA A 45 -0.93 -4.54 -12.05
C ALA A 45 -1.67 -3.27 -12.51
N LYS A 46 -3.01 -3.34 -12.53
CA LYS A 46 -3.88 -2.16 -12.54
C LYS A 46 -4.01 -1.64 -11.10
N VAL A 47 -3.50 -0.46 -10.83
CA VAL A 47 -3.43 0.09 -9.46
C VAL A 47 -4.55 1.08 -9.18
N ILE A 48 -5.33 0.83 -8.14
CA ILE A 48 -6.29 1.76 -7.54
C ILE A 48 -5.67 2.31 -6.26
N ALA A 49 -5.36 3.61 -6.22
CA ALA A 49 -4.84 4.27 -5.04
C ALA A 49 -5.98 4.91 -4.24
N ALA A 50 -6.06 4.61 -2.93
CA ALA A 50 -7.05 5.20 -2.04
C ALA A 50 -6.36 6.06 -0.98
N ALA A 51 -6.78 7.34 -0.87
CA ALA A 51 -6.22 8.31 0.06
C ALA A 51 -7.29 9.30 0.57
N SER A 52 -6.91 10.19 1.50
CA SER A 52 -7.83 11.08 2.22
C SER A 52 -7.98 12.48 1.60
N SER A 53 -7.26 12.81 0.55
CA SER A 53 -7.38 14.13 -0.10
C SER A 53 -6.96 14.08 -1.56
N GLU A 54 -7.42 15.04 -2.34
CA GLU A 54 -7.08 15.15 -3.76
C GLU A 54 -5.58 15.40 -3.98
N GLU A 55 -4.92 16.17 -3.12
CA GLU A 55 -3.47 16.37 -3.15
C GLU A 55 -2.71 15.03 -3.07
N LYS A 56 -3.12 14.17 -2.13
CA LYS A 56 -2.54 12.82 -1.97
C LYS A 56 -2.79 11.94 -3.18
N LEU A 57 -3.98 12.02 -3.75
CA LEU A 57 -4.35 11.26 -4.94
C LEU A 57 -3.60 11.75 -6.19
N ALA A 58 -3.36 13.06 -6.30
CA ALA A 58 -2.56 13.62 -7.38
C ALA A 58 -1.13 13.04 -7.37
N LEU A 59 -0.49 12.95 -6.20
CA LEU A 59 0.80 12.30 -6.04
C LEU A 59 0.74 10.80 -6.43
N CYS A 60 -0.32 10.10 -6.04
CA CYS A 60 -0.47 8.69 -6.41
C CYS A 60 -0.59 8.50 -7.93
N ARG A 61 -1.30 9.39 -8.64
CA ARG A 61 -1.39 9.39 -10.10
C ARG A 61 -0.02 9.66 -10.75
N GLU A 62 0.75 10.63 -10.25
CA GLU A 62 2.11 10.88 -10.69
C GLU A 62 3.01 9.65 -10.54
N LYS A 63 2.79 8.87 -9.47
CA LYS A 63 3.51 7.63 -9.18
C LYS A 63 2.94 6.40 -9.89
N GLY A 64 2.00 6.57 -10.78
CA GLY A 64 1.52 5.55 -11.70
C GLY A 64 0.21 4.87 -11.30
N ALA A 65 -0.55 5.37 -10.32
CA ALA A 65 -1.88 4.86 -10.05
C ALA A 65 -2.79 5.07 -11.27
N ASP A 66 -3.47 4.02 -11.72
CA ASP A 66 -4.39 4.08 -12.87
C ASP A 66 -5.72 4.73 -12.49
N LEU A 67 -6.17 4.47 -11.27
CA LEU A 67 -7.44 4.94 -10.73
C LEU A 67 -7.25 5.40 -9.29
N THR A 68 -8.16 6.27 -8.82
CA THR A 68 -8.08 6.82 -7.47
C THR A 68 -9.45 6.80 -6.78
N ILE A 69 -9.42 6.71 -5.43
CA ILE A 69 -10.59 6.81 -4.55
C ILE A 69 -10.25 7.75 -3.39
N ASN A 70 -11.08 8.78 -3.20
CA ASN A 70 -11.02 9.60 -2.00
C ASN A 70 -11.94 9.01 -0.93
N TYR A 71 -11.42 8.21 -0.01
CA TYR A 71 -12.22 7.50 0.98
C TYR A 71 -12.79 8.39 2.10
N GLU A 72 -12.49 9.69 2.15
CA GLU A 72 -13.18 10.63 3.04
C GLU A 72 -14.47 11.20 2.44
N THR A 73 -14.59 11.19 1.10
CA THR A 73 -15.75 11.75 0.39
C THR A 73 -16.55 10.73 -0.41
N GLU A 74 -15.96 9.54 -0.64
CA GLU A 74 -16.57 8.48 -1.45
C GLU A 74 -16.73 7.20 -0.61
N ASP A 75 -17.79 6.43 -0.86
CA ASP A 75 -17.96 5.10 -0.27
C ASP A 75 -17.01 4.11 -0.93
N LEU A 76 -16.03 3.65 -0.17
CA LEU A 76 -14.93 2.79 -0.65
C LEU A 76 -15.43 1.53 -1.35
N LYS A 77 -16.42 0.84 -0.78
CA LYS A 77 -16.98 -0.41 -1.35
C LYS A 77 -17.67 -0.16 -2.67
N THR A 78 -18.50 0.89 -2.76
CA THR A 78 -19.23 1.27 -3.97
C THR A 78 -18.25 1.65 -5.07
N ARG A 79 -17.26 2.50 -4.76
CA ARG A 79 -16.25 2.92 -5.73
C ARG A 79 -15.40 1.76 -6.26
N ILE A 80 -14.99 0.83 -5.39
CA ILE A 80 -14.27 -0.38 -5.85
C ILE A 80 -15.12 -1.13 -6.90
N LYS A 81 -16.41 -1.34 -6.64
CA LYS A 81 -17.29 -2.05 -7.57
C LYS A 81 -17.44 -1.33 -8.91
N GLU A 82 -17.63 -0.02 -8.88
CA GLU A 82 -17.73 0.81 -10.09
C GLU A 82 -16.46 0.74 -10.94
N LEU A 83 -15.29 0.90 -10.31
CA LEU A 83 -13.99 0.92 -10.99
C LEU A 83 -13.53 -0.46 -11.49
N THR A 84 -14.22 -1.52 -11.08
CA THR A 84 -13.89 -2.90 -11.46
C THR A 84 -15.03 -3.63 -12.18
N ASP A 85 -16.05 -2.89 -12.67
CA ASP A 85 -17.23 -3.45 -13.34
C ASP A 85 -17.89 -4.56 -12.51
N GLY A 86 -17.94 -4.38 -11.19
CA GLY A 86 -18.53 -5.32 -10.23
C GLY A 86 -17.65 -6.54 -9.87
N LYS A 87 -16.51 -6.75 -10.53
CA LYS A 87 -15.61 -7.90 -10.27
C LYS A 87 -14.93 -7.82 -8.90
N GLY A 88 -14.62 -6.61 -8.45
CA GLY A 88 -13.82 -6.38 -7.24
C GLY A 88 -12.31 -6.40 -7.52
N VAL A 89 -11.50 -6.18 -6.48
CA VAL A 89 -10.04 -6.11 -6.56
C VAL A 89 -9.40 -7.44 -6.18
N ASP A 90 -8.35 -7.85 -6.90
CA ASP A 90 -7.65 -9.11 -6.69
C ASP A 90 -6.76 -9.07 -5.44
N VAL A 91 -6.13 -7.93 -5.19
CA VAL A 91 -5.25 -7.72 -4.04
C VAL A 91 -5.60 -6.41 -3.33
N VAL A 92 -5.70 -6.46 -2.00
CA VAL A 92 -5.77 -5.28 -1.14
C VAL A 92 -4.48 -5.19 -0.34
N TYR A 93 -3.82 -4.03 -0.41
CA TYR A 93 -2.67 -3.66 0.40
C TYR A 93 -3.11 -2.68 1.48
N ASP A 94 -3.17 -3.13 2.74
CA ASP A 94 -3.71 -2.33 3.84
C ASP A 94 -2.68 -2.03 4.94
N PRO A 95 -2.08 -0.83 4.94
CA PRO A 95 -1.27 -0.32 6.05
C PRO A 95 -2.09 0.52 7.04
N VAL A 96 -3.40 0.69 6.82
CA VAL A 96 -4.25 1.66 7.54
C VAL A 96 -5.09 0.99 8.61
N GLY A 97 -5.78 -0.09 8.27
CA GLY A 97 -6.70 -0.78 9.17
C GLY A 97 -7.97 0.03 9.50
N GLY A 98 -8.55 -0.24 10.67
CA GLY A 98 -9.71 0.49 11.21
C GLY A 98 -10.95 0.38 10.32
N LYS A 99 -11.71 1.46 10.21
CA LYS A 99 -13.02 1.53 9.51
C LYS A 99 -12.99 1.13 8.02
N PHE A 100 -11.83 1.17 7.38
CA PHE A 100 -11.71 0.88 5.95
C PHE A 100 -11.59 -0.61 5.63
N THR A 101 -11.15 -1.43 6.60
CA THR A 101 -10.84 -2.85 6.40
C THR A 101 -12.04 -3.64 5.90
N GLU A 102 -13.20 -3.50 6.54
CA GLU A 102 -14.39 -4.25 6.15
C GLU A 102 -14.90 -3.82 4.77
N SER A 103 -14.92 -2.53 4.48
CA SER A 103 -15.34 -1.99 3.18
C SER A 103 -14.44 -2.50 2.04
N ALA A 104 -13.12 -2.51 2.24
CA ALA A 104 -12.18 -3.03 1.28
C ALA A 104 -12.33 -4.55 1.09
N LEU A 105 -12.50 -5.31 2.19
CA LEU A 105 -12.74 -6.76 2.14
C LEU A 105 -14.04 -7.09 1.36
N ARG A 106 -15.11 -6.31 1.56
CA ARG A 106 -16.37 -6.46 0.80
C ARG A 106 -16.22 -6.12 -0.68
N GLY A 107 -15.24 -5.28 -1.02
CA GLY A 107 -14.88 -4.90 -2.40
C GLY A 107 -13.95 -5.89 -3.12
N MET A 108 -13.50 -6.96 -2.48
CA MET A 108 -12.60 -7.93 -3.09
C MET A 108 -13.27 -8.81 -4.14
N ALA A 109 -12.48 -9.22 -5.11
CA ALA A 109 -12.84 -10.26 -6.08
C ALA A 109 -12.84 -11.66 -5.42
N TRP A 110 -13.43 -12.63 -6.12
CA TRP A 110 -13.36 -14.04 -5.75
C TRP A 110 -11.90 -14.51 -5.72
N LYS A 111 -11.50 -15.21 -4.64
CA LYS A 111 -10.12 -15.66 -4.36
C LYS A 111 -9.10 -14.51 -4.21
N GLY A 112 -9.54 -13.30 -3.91
CA GLY A 112 -8.66 -12.18 -3.64
C GLY A 112 -7.77 -12.39 -2.41
N ARG A 113 -6.72 -11.58 -2.30
CA ARG A 113 -5.75 -11.62 -1.19
C ARG A 113 -5.73 -10.27 -0.49
N TYR A 114 -6.07 -10.28 0.80
CA TYR A 114 -6.04 -9.11 1.66
C TYR A 114 -4.75 -9.11 2.48
N LEU A 115 -3.89 -8.11 2.28
CA LEU A 115 -2.60 -7.99 2.94
C LEU A 115 -2.71 -7.04 4.14
N ILE A 116 -2.54 -7.56 5.35
CA ILE A 116 -2.44 -6.76 6.58
C ILE A 116 -0.99 -6.33 6.72
N VAL A 117 -0.73 -5.03 6.50
CA VAL A 117 0.61 -4.43 6.54
C VAL A 117 0.81 -3.59 7.80
N GLY A 118 -0.26 -2.95 8.29
CA GLY A 118 -0.21 -2.12 9.48
C GLY A 118 -1.57 -1.56 9.88
N PHE A 119 -1.55 -0.74 10.93
CA PHE A 119 -2.75 -0.15 11.54
C PHE A 119 -2.55 1.35 11.80
N ALA A 120 -2.14 2.09 10.76
CA ALA A 120 -1.85 3.53 10.88
C ALA A 120 -3.08 4.38 11.28
N ASN A 121 -4.29 3.81 11.19
CA ASN A 121 -5.49 4.46 11.73
C ASN A 121 -5.56 4.41 13.26
N GLY A 122 -4.72 3.58 13.91
CA GLY A 122 -4.68 3.41 15.37
C GLY A 122 -5.62 2.33 15.90
N GLU A 123 -6.52 1.81 15.10
CA GLU A 123 -7.50 0.79 15.48
C GLU A 123 -7.21 -0.54 14.77
N ILE A 124 -7.16 -1.64 15.54
CA ILE A 124 -7.11 -2.99 15.00
C ILE A 124 -8.54 -3.41 14.66
N PRO A 125 -8.84 -3.66 13.36
CA PRO A 125 -10.21 -3.93 12.94
C PRO A 125 -10.69 -5.29 13.43
N GLN A 126 -11.98 -5.36 13.76
CA GLN A 126 -12.70 -6.61 13.97
C GLN A 126 -13.52 -6.90 12.72
N ILE A 127 -13.31 -8.06 12.12
CA ILE A 127 -14.02 -8.45 10.90
C ILE A 127 -14.87 -9.70 11.13
N PRO A 128 -16.09 -9.73 10.59
CA PRO A 128 -16.92 -10.94 10.64
C PRO A 128 -16.29 -12.06 9.80
N MET A 129 -16.01 -13.20 10.42
CA MET A 129 -15.31 -14.32 9.76
C MET A 129 -16.09 -14.97 8.61
N ASN A 130 -17.39 -14.69 8.49
CA ASN A 130 -18.18 -15.10 7.33
C ASN A 130 -17.82 -14.35 6.04
N LEU A 131 -17.16 -13.18 6.13
CA LEU A 131 -16.78 -12.41 4.92
C LEU A 131 -15.71 -13.14 4.10
N PRO A 132 -14.57 -13.58 4.67
CA PRO A 132 -13.62 -14.40 3.92
C PRO A 132 -14.22 -15.67 3.35
N LEU A 133 -15.13 -16.34 4.09
CA LEU A 133 -15.87 -17.51 3.60
C LEU A 133 -16.68 -17.19 2.33
N LEU A 134 -17.51 -16.14 2.39
CA LEU A 134 -18.40 -15.75 1.28
C LEU A 134 -17.64 -15.24 0.05
N LYS A 135 -16.47 -14.63 0.25
CA LYS A 135 -15.59 -14.13 -0.82
C LYS A 135 -14.60 -15.18 -1.33
N GLY A 136 -14.43 -16.30 -0.61
CA GLY A 136 -13.38 -17.26 -0.89
C GLY A 136 -11.99 -16.65 -0.89
N CYS A 137 -11.80 -15.53 -0.15
CA CYS A 137 -10.57 -14.78 -0.15
C CYS A 137 -9.64 -15.20 1.00
N SER A 138 -8.35 -14.82 0.89
CA SER A 138 -7.35 -15.03 1.94
C SER A 138 -7.03 -13.72 2.64
N ILE A 139 -6.86 -13.75 3.97
CA ILE A 139 -6.33 -12.64 4.77
C ILE A 139 -4.92 -13.04 5.20
N MET A 140 -3.94 -12.21 4.89
CA MET A 140 -2.52 -12.56 4.98
C MET A 140 -1.74 -11.48 5.74
N GLY A 141 -1.02 -11.87 6.78
CA GLY A 141 -0.11 -10.98 7.49
C GLY A 141 1.16 -10.68 6.68
N VAL A 142 1.66 -9.46 6.78
CA VAL A 142 2.92 -9.01 6.19
C VAL A 142 3.83 -8.54 7.31
N PHE A 143 4.87 -9.31 7.61
CA PHE A 143 5.85 -8.94 8.64
C PHE A 143 7.28 -9.04 8.06
N TRP A 144 7.67 -7.99 7.33
CA TRP A 144 8.96 -7.92 6.64
C TRP A 144 10.15 -8.06 7.60
N GLY A 145 10.06 -7.54 8.81
CA GLY A 145 11.14 -7.66 9.81
C GLY A 145 11.43 -9.12 10.19
N GLN A 146 10.41 -9.97 10.31
CA GLN A 146 10.61 -11.40 10.55
C GLN A 146 11.06 -12.13 9.28
N PHE A 147 10.43 -11.84 8.15
CA PHE A 147 10.82 -12.39 6.85
C PHE A 147 12.31 -12.18 6.56
N SER A 148 12.82 -10.97 6.79
CA SER A 148 14.23 -10.64 6.54
C SER A 148 15.23 -11.44 7.41
N LYS A 149 14.77 -11.94 8.56
CA LYS A 149 15.57 -12.78 9.47
C LYS A 149 15.48 -14.28 9.13
N VAL A 150 14.24 -14.76 8.93
CA VAL A 150 13.97 -16.19 8.75
C VAL A 150 14.26 -16.63 7.32
N GLU A 151 13.96 -15.79 6.34
CA GLU A 151 14.16 -16.05 4.92
C GLU A 151 15.20 -15.09 4.31
N ALA A 152 16.34 -14.95 4.97
CA ALA A 152 17.37 -13.97 4.63
C ALA A 152 17.84 -14.03 3.17
N LYS A 153 17.93 -15.24 2.57
CA LYS A 153 18.32 -15.42 1.17
C LYS A 153 17.29 -14.82 0.22
N ALA A 154 16.00 -15.07 0.45
CA ALA A 154 14.90 -14.53 -0.35
C ALA A 154 14.81 -13.00 -0.17
N SER A 155 14.94 -12.51 1.06
CA SER A 155 15.00 -11.09 1.37
C SER A 155 16.13 -10.38 0.63
N PHE A 156 17.34 -10.97 0.60
CA PHE A 156 18.47 -10.42 -0.14
C PHE A 156 18.21 -10.37 -1.66
N GLN A 157 17.59 -11.39 -2.22
CA GLN A 157 17.19 -11.39 -3.64
C GLN A 157 16.19 -10.28 -3.94
N ASN A 158 15.21 -10.04 -3.05
CA ASN A 158 14.26 -8.95 -3.18
C ASN A 158 14.95 -7.58 -3.15
N ILE A 159 15.91 -7.39 -2.24
CA ILE A 159 16.70 -6.15 -2.18
C ILE A 159 17.49 -5.93 -3.47
N ARG A 160 18.14 -6.97 -4.01
CA ARG A 160 18.85 -6.85 -5.29
C ARG A 160 17.95 -6.43 -6.44
N GLN A 161 16.73 -6.99 -6.50
CA GLN A 161 15.76 -6.62 -7.53
C GLN A 161 15.31 -5.16 -7.38
N LEU A 162 15.06 -4.70 -6.15
CA LEU A 162 14.70 -3.30 -5.89
C LEU A 162 15.83 -2.34 -6.29
N VAL A 163 17.08 -2.68 -5.98
CA VAL A 163 18.26 -1.89 -6.39
C VAL A 163 18.35 -1.82 -7.92
N ALA A 164 18.16 -2.95 -8.62
CA ALA A 164 18.15 -2.96 -10.07
C ALA A 164 17.08 -2.03 -10.65
N TRP A 165 15.84 -2.07 -10.13
CA TRP A 165 14.77 -1.19 -10.58
C TRP A 165 15.01 0.29 -10.29
N ILE A 166 15.70 0.62 -9.18
CA ILE A 166 16.14 2.00 -8.90
C ILE A 166 17.18 2.45 -9.94
N GLN A 167 18.17 1.61 -10.24
CA GLN A 167 19.21 1.91 -11.24
C GLN A 167 18.64 2.04 -12.66
N GLU A 168 17.64 1.25 -13.00
CA GLU A 168 16.87 1.32 -14.25
C GLU A 168 15.89 2.52 -14.30
N GLY A 169 15.74 3.27 -13.21
CA GLY A 169 14.79 4.38 -13.10
C GLY A 169 13.32 3.99 -13.07
N LYS A 170 13.02 2.68 -12.88
CA LYS A 170 11.64 2.15 -12.81
C LYS A 170 10.92 2.53 -11.52
N ILE A 171 11.66 2.70 -10.44
CA ILE A 171 11.17 3.22 -9.15
C ILE A 171 11.97 4.45 -8.75
N LYS A 172 11.23 5.50 -8.30
CA LYS A 172 11.81 6.77 -7.87
C LYS A 172 11.19 7.17 -6.53
N GLN A 173 11.95 7.00 -5.45
CA GLN A 173 11.49 7.36 -4.13
C GLN A 173 11.06 8.84 -4.08
N HIS A 174 9.85 9.09 -3.57
CA HIS A 174 9.36 10.43 -3.32
C HIS A 174 9.80 10.90 -1.93
N ILE A 175 10.49 12.04 -1.89
CA ILE A 175 10.83 12.76 -0.65
C ILE A 175 9.91 13.97 -0.61
N GLY A 176 8.93 13.97 0.31
CA GLY A 176 7.95 15.02 0.41
C GLY A 176 8.54 16.30 1.00
N ARG A 177 9.37 16.19 2.04
CA ARG A 177 10.08 17.32 2.65
C ARG A 177 11.40 16.89 3.27
N THR A 178 12.39 17.78 3.18
CA THR A 178 13.67 17.69 3.89
C THR A 178 13.62 18.63 5.09
N TYR A 179 14.14 18.17 6.24
CA TYR A 179 14.19 18.89 7.51
C TYR A 179 15.63 18.99 7.98
N SER A 180 15.99 20.04 8.73
CA SER A 180 17.21 20.07 9.50
C SER A 180 17.08 19.19 10.75
N LEU A 181 18.18 18.97 11.48
CA LEU A 181 18.13 18.23 12.73
C LEU A 181 17.26 18.91 13.79
N GLU A 182 17.29 20.25 13.84
CA GLU A 182 16.48 21.07 14.74
C GLU A 182 14.98 20.97 14.42
N GLU A 183 14.61 20.76 13.15
CA GLU A 183 13.23 20.57 12.69
C GLU A 183 12.73 19.13 12.84
N ALA A 184 13.52 18.20 13.42
CA ALA A 184 13.10 16.82 13.62
C ALA A 184 11.77 16.67 14.39
N PRO A 185 11.46 17.49 15.44
CA PRO A 185 10.15 17.45 16.09
C PRO A 185 9.00 17.79 15.16
N GLU A 186 9.18 18.76 14.23
CA GLU A 186 8.18 19.11 13.22
C GLU A 186 7.95 17.97 12.23
N ALA A 187 9.01 17.28 11.84
CA ALA A 187 8.92 16.11 10.97
C ALA A 187 8.08 15.00 11.59
N LEU A 188 8.28 14.73 12.90
CA LEU A 188 7.48 13.76 13.65
C LEU A 188 6.03 14.21 13.78
N GLN A 189 5.79 15.49 14.08
CA GLN A 189 4.43 16.03 14.17
C GLN A 189 3.69 15.95 12.83
N ALA A 190 4.37 16.21 11.71
CA ALA A 190 3.78 16.09 10.37
C ALA A 190 3.33 14.64 10.05
N ILE A 191 4.04 13.63 10.59
CA ILE A 191 3.63 12.23 10.47
C ILE A 191 2.38 11.96 11.33
N LEU A 192 2.38 12.42 12.58
CA LEU A 192 1.24 12.27 13.49
C LEU A 192 -0.03 12.94 12.95
N ASP A 193 0.13 14.14 12.39
CA ASP A 193 -0.95 14.90 11.73
C ASP A 193 -1.39 14.32 10.37
N ARG A 194 -0.72 13.26 9.88
CA ARG A 194 -0.97 12.64 8.56
C ARG A 194 -0.79 13.63 7.38
N LYS A 195 0.05 14.65 7.55
CA LYS A 195 0.37 15.66 6.53
C LYS A 195 1.56 15.27 5.64
N MET A 196 2.34 14.27 6.06
CA MET A 196 3.50 13.82 5.31
C MET A 196 3.08 13.09 4.03
N LEU A 197 3.58 13.55 2.89
CA LEU A 197 3.49 12.87 1.59
C LEU A 197 4.75 12.05 1.35
N GLY A 198 4.60 10.74 1.15
CA GLY A 198 5.74 9.85 0.95
C GLY A 198 6.65 9.78 2.19
N LYS A 199 7.85 10.32 2.07
CA LYS A 199 8.90 10.31 3.11
C LYS A 199 9.39 11.70 3.46
N GLY A 200 9.59 11.96 4.77
CA GLY A 200 10.42 13.05 5.28
C GLY A 200 11.88 12.59 5.46
N VAL A 201 12.82 13.46 5.21
CA VAL A 201 14.26 13.23 5.43
C VAL A 201 14.79 14.29 6.37
N VAL A 202 15.46 13.87 7.45
CA VAL A 202 16.24 14.76 8.30
C VAL A 202 17.69 14.72 7.84
N VAL A 203 18.27 15.88 7.56
CA VAL A 203 19.67 16.04 7.17
C VAL A 203 20.46 16.47 8.40
N ILE A 204 21.61 15.82 8.63
CA ILE A 204 22.54 16.06 9.76
C ILE A 204 23.75 16.80 9.25
#